data_e802573a9668ecc053722fffb30999e6
#
_entry.id   e802573a9668ecc053722fffb30999e6
#
_cell.length_a   1.000
_cell.length_b   1.000
_cell.length_c   1.000
_cell.angle_alpha   90.00
_cell.angle_beta   90.00
_cell.angle_gamma   90.00
#
_symmetry.space_group_name_H-M   'P 1'
#
loop_
_entity.id
_entity.type
_entity.pdbx_description
1 polymer ?
#
loop_
_entity_poly.entity_id
_entity_poly.type
_entity_poly.pdbx_seq_one_letter_code
_entity_poly.pdbx_strand_id
1 'polypeptide(L)'
;THDSLKISNGKWMWWSRGIGGKSALDYLIKVRGMDFVEAVQTIMGNGSVSFPTYENIKSYEEQPLLLPEKSPTADVVFDYLFGRGIDFEIINYCLEQELIIESLPYHNAVFIGYDENKEPKYAAYRATNQSRIMGDCTGSKKQYSFRLTAENTGEVHLFECAIDLLSFATLMKLEGKDWRQFNLVSLAGVYSPKQKIEDSKVPVTLGRLLEKDKTIRRIVLHLDNDIAGRKATKALQTILSDKYEVVDDPPQYGKDVNDFLCKRLGIKDKTERSFAR
;
A
#
# COMPACT_ATOMS: atom_id res chain seq x y z
N THR A 1 -29.27 -4.81 29.02
CA THR A 1 -28.88 -3.39 29.18
C THR A 1 -27.36 -3.32 29.07
N HIS A 2 -26.88 -2.53 28.12
CA HIS A 2 -25.43 -2.38 27.87
C HIS A 2 -24.93 -1.18 28.70
N ASP A 3 -24.58 -1.42 29.95
CA ASP A 3 -24.22 -0.41 30.96
C ASP A 3 -22.95 0.39 30.63
N SER A 4 -22.09 -0.12 29.74
CA SER A 4 -20.88 0.58 29.28
C SER A 4 -21.04 1.29 27.92
N LEU A 5 -22.21 1.22 27.27
CA LEU A 5 -22.49 1.93 26.05
C LEU A 5 -22.97 3.34 26.33
N LYS A 6 -22.26 4.35 25.85
CA LYS A 6 -22.63 5.77 25.96
C LYS A 6 -22.82 6.39 24.59
N ILE A 7 -23.86 7.23 24.49
CA ILE A 7 -24.17 8.01 23.28
C ILE A 7 -24.26 9.48 23.68
N SER A 8 -23.50 10.33 22.98
CA SER A 8 -23.50 11.78 23.19
C SER A 8 -23.13 12.51 21.90
N ASN A 9 -23.87 13.57 21.57
CA ASN A 9 -23.61 14.44 20.41
C ASN A 9 -23.41 13.66 19.08
N GLY A 10 -24.24 12.68 18.81
CA GLY A 10 -24.16 11.87 17.59
C GLY A 10 -22.99 10.88 17.53
N LYS A 11 -22.22 10.80 18.62
CA LYS A 11 -21.14 9.82 18.78
C LYS A 11 -21.53 8.78 19.81
N TRP A 12 -21.01 7.58 19.66
CA TRP A 12 -21.23 6.51 20.63
C TRP A 12 -19.92 5.76 20.90
N MET A 13 -19.81 5.21 22.13
CA MET A 13 -18.68 4.39 22.56
C MET A 13 -19.18 3.27 23.46
N TRP A 14 -18.78 2.05 23.15
CA TRP A 14 -19.04 0.87 23.97
C TRP A 14 -17.74 0.42 24.63
N TRP A 15 -17.52 0.93 25.83
CA TRP A 15 -16.25 0.81 26.53
C TRP A 15 -15.84 -0.63 26.81
N SER A 16 -16.79 -1.50 27.19
CA SER A 16 -16.47 -2.91 27.47
C SER A 16 -16.08 -3.72 26.24
N ARG A 17 -16.38 -3.24 25.03
CA ARG A 17 -16.02 -3.88 23.77
C ARG A 17 -14.95 -3.11 22.97
N GLY A 18 -14.53 -1.95 23.44
CA GLY A 18 -13.53 -1.13 22.77
C GLY A 18 -13.95 -0.61 21.38
N ILE A 19 -15.25 -0.54 21.09
CA ILE A 19 -15.78 -0.12 19.80
C ILE A 19 -16.55 1.18 19.91
N GLY A 20 -16.50 2.02 18.88
CA GLY A 20 -17.21 3.29 18.83
C GLY A 20 -17.46 3.76 17.41
N GLY A 21 -18.26 4.82 17.27
CA GLY A 21 -18.60 5.39 15.96
C GLY A 21 -19.14 6.82 16.07
N LYS A 22 -19.24 7.45 14.90
CA LYS A 22 -19.65 8.87 14.78
C LYS A 22 -20.98 9.02 14.03
N SER A 23 -21.66 7.92 13.72
CA SER A 23 -22.92 7.94 12.98
C SER A 23 -23.92 6.89 13.49
N ALA A 24 -25.19 7.10 13.20
CA ALA A 24 -26.26 6.13 13.46
C ALA A 24 -26.02 4.83 12.65
N LEU A 25 -25.48 4.96 11.44
CA LEU A 25 -25.17 3.82 10.56
C LEU A 25 -24.13 2.91 11.20
N ASP A 26 -23.01 3.48 11.70
CA ASP A 26 -22.01 2.73 12.45
C ASP A 26 -22.60 2.00 13.66
N TYR A 27 -23.55 2.66 14.37
CA TYR A 27 -24.21 2.06 15.52
C TYR A 27 -25.06 0.85 15.13
N LEU A 28 -25.88 0.98 14.09
CA LEU A 28 -26.73 -0.12 13.64
C LEU A 28 -25.93 -1.32 13.15
N ILE A 29 -24.85 -1.09 12.42
CA ILE A 29 -23.98 -2.17 11.93
C ILE A 29 -23.18 -2.81 13.07
N LYS A 30 -22.44 -2.01 13.87
CA LYS A 30 -21.48 -2.53 14.85
C LYS A 30 -22.08 -2.98 16.17
N VAL A 31 -23.21 -2.36 16.59
CA VAL A 31 -23.86 -2.64 17.88
C VAL A 31 -25.10 -3.54 17.71
N ARG A 32 -25.90 -3.27 16.65
CA ARG A 32 -27.13 -4.02 16.40
C ARG A 32 -26.92 -5.22 15.48
N GLY A 33 -25.75 -5.32 14.82
CA GLY A 33 -25.41 -6.42 13.91
C GLY A 33 -26.19 -6.42 12.60
N MET A 34 -26.76 -5.27 12.21
CA MET A 34 -27.49 -5.15 10.94
C MET A 34 -26.53 -5.16 9.77
N ASP A 35 -26.95 -5.71 8.63
CA ASP A 35 -26.21 -5.49 7.39
C ASP A 35 -26.36 -4.03 6.93
N PHE A 36 -25.49 -3.63 5.98
CA PHE A 36 -25.44 -2.23 5.54
C PHE A 36 -26.78 -1.74 4.95
N VAL A 37 -27.44 -2.57 4.14
CA VAL A 37 -28.68 -2.20 3.46
C VAL A 37 -29.81 -2.07 4.47
N GLU A 38 -29.92 -3.04 5.40
CA GLU A 38 -30.92 -3.03 6.49
C GLU A 38 -30.72 -1.81 7.40
N ALA A 39 -29.47 -1.47 7.74
CA ALA A 39 -29.16 -0.30 8.56
C ALA A 39 -29.55 1.01 7.86
N VAL A 40 -29.28 1.15 6.56
CA VAL A 40 -29.69 2.31 5.77
C VAL A 40 -31.20 2.42 5.70
N GLN A 41 -31.92 1.33 5.41
CA GLN A 41 -33.38 1.31 5.38
C GLN A 41 -34.00 1.70 6.72
N THR A 42 -33.40 1.25 7.84
CA THR A 42 -33.85 1.61 9.17
C THR A 42 -33.70 3.10 9.46
N ILE A 43 -32.62 3.74 9.01
CA ILE A 43 -32.39 5.17 9.19
C ILE A 43 -33.35 6.01 8.33
N MET A 44 -33.61 5.57 7.12
CA MET A 44 -34.46 6.31 6.16
C MET A 44 -35.95 6.13 6.42
N GLY A 45 -36.34 5.26 7.33
CA GLY A 45 -37.73 4.91 7.61
C GLY A 45 -38.32 3.99 6.54
N ASN A 46 -39.45 3.31 6.86
CA ASN A 46 -40.13 2.33 5.97
C ASN A 46 -40.82 2.93 4.73
N GLY A 47 -40.35 4.08 4.25
CA GLY A 47 -40.72 4.56 2.92
C GLY A 47 -39.99 3.74 1.87
N SER A 48 -40.68 3.29 0.83
CA SER A 48 -40.08 2.66 -0.34
C SER A 48 -38.98 3.60 -0.87
N VAL A 49 -37.74 3.38 -0.49
CA VAL A 49 -36.61 4.10 -1.05
C VAL A 49 -36.42 3.51 -2.43
N SER A 50 -37.00 4.14 -3.44
CA SER A 50 -36.44 4.13 -4.76
C SER A 50 -35.03 4.73 -4.58
N PHE A 51 -34.02 3.84 -4.46
CA PHE A 51 -32.67 4.33 -4.70
C PHE A 51 -32.71 4.97 -6.07
N PRO A 52 -32.38 6.27 -6.23
CA PRO A 52 -32.14 6.76 -7.55
C PRO A 52 -31.11 5.76 -8.11
N THR A 53 -31.49 5.03 -9.12
CA THR A 53 -30.54 4.42 -10.04
C THR A 53 -29.78 5.63 -10.54
N TYR A 54 -28.68 5.91 -9.84
CA TYR A 54 -27.68 6.81 -10.37
C TYR A 54 -27.14 6.10 -11.59
N GLU A 55 -27.83 6.23 -12.70
CA GLU A 55 -27.24 6.31 -14.01
C GLU A 55 -26.42 7.61 -14.11
N ASN A 56 -25.71 7.91 -13.05
CA ASN A 56 -24.52 8.70 -13.14
C ASN A 56 -23.42 7.70 -13.55
N ILE A 57 -23.45 7.33 -14.80
CA ILE A 57 -22.24 7.36 -15.59
C ILE A 57 -21.82 8.85 -15.55
N LYS A 58 -21.30 9.31 -14.40
CA LYS A 58 -20.23 10.28 -14.43
C LYS A 58 -19.18 9.54 -15.24
N SER A 59 -19.04 9.91 -16.50
CA SER A 59 -17.76 9.83 -17.15
C SER A 59 -16.81 10.36 -16.08
N TYR A 60 -16.07 9.48 -15.41
CA TYR A 60 -14.95 9.89 -14.58
C TYR A 60 -14.04 10.56 -15.59
N GLU A 61 -14.12 11.88 -15.71
CA GLU A 61 -13.07 12.63 -16.34
C GLU A 61 -11.84 12.24 -15.55
N GLU A 62 -10.94 11.52 -16.21
CA GLU A 62 -9.71 11.05 -15.59
C GLU A 62 -8.98 12.29 -15.08
N GLN A 63 -8.98 12.47 -13.77
CA GLN A 63 -8.27 13.60 -13.20
C GLN A 63 -6.77 13.42 -13.48
N PRO A 64 -6.11 14.46 -13.97
CA PRO A 64 -4.68 14.42 -14.18
C PRO A 64 -3.97 14.16 -12.84
N LEU A 65 -2.83 13.49 -12.88
CA LEU A 65 -2.00 13.31 -11.70
C LEU A 65 -1.53 14.69 -11.21
N LEU A 66 -1.85 15.01 -9.95
CA LEU A 66 -1.40 16.23 -9.29
C LEU A 66 -0.19 15.91 -8.42
N LEU A 67 1.01 16.12 -8.97
CA LEU A 67 2.25 16.01 -8.19
C LEU A 67 2.40 17.23 -7.27
N PRO A 68 2.89 17.04 -6.03
CA PRO A 68 3.26 18.17 -5.17
C PRO A 68 4.46 18.91 -5.77
N GLU A 69 4.64 20.16 -5.34
CA GLU A 69 5.83 20.94 -5.69
C GLU A 69 7.09 20.21 -5.24
N LYS A 70 8.08 20.10 -6.16
CA LYS A 70 9.35 19.43 -5.89
C LYS A 70 10.29 20.39 -5.15
N SER A 71 10.90 19.91 -4.07
CA SER A 71 11.97 20.61 -3.38
C SER A 71 13.22 20.74 -4.29
N PRO A 72 13.98 21.83 -4.20
CA PRO A 72 15.25 21.98 -4.94
C PRO A 72 16.32 20.98 -4.48
N THR A 73 16.23 20.46 -3.25
CA THR A 73 17.10 19.41 -2.72
C THR A 73 16.25 18.22 -2.26
N ALA A 74 16.89 17.09 -1.97
CA ALA A 74 16.23 15.91 -1.47
C ALA A 74 16.86 15.38 -0.16
N ASP A 75 17.50 16.28 0.59
CA ASP A 75 18.32 15.92 1.75
C ASP A 75 17.47 15.25 2.86
N VAL A 76 16.26 15.78 3.11
CA VAL A 76 15.38 15.22 4.15
C VAL A 76 14.88 13.84 3.77
N VAL A 77 14.57 13.64 2.49
CA VAL A 77 14.12 12.34 1.98
C VAL A 77 15.28 11.34 1.94
N PHE A 78 16.46 11.79 1.56
CA PHE A 78 17.68 10.98 1.60
C PHE A 78 17.95 10.48 3.02
N ASP A 79 18.02 11.38 4.00
CA ASP A 79 18.26 11.04 5.41
C ASP A 79 17.17 10.11 5.98
N TYR A 80 15.92 10.34 5.59
CA TYR A 80 14.81 9.50 5.99
C TYR A 80 14.94 8.06 5.49
N LEU A 81 15.26 7.86 4.21
CA LEU A 81 15.40 6.54 3.60
C LEU A 81 16.68 5.85 4.08
N PHE A 82 17.79 6.59 4.17
CA PHE A 82 19.05 6.08 4.70
C PHE A 82 18.91 5.66 6.16
N GLY A 83 18.21 6.44 6.98
CA GLY A 83 17.88 6.10 8.35
C GLY A 83 16.98 4.86 8.51
N ARG A 84 16.36 4.38 7.43
CA ARG A 84 15.64 3.11 7.32
C ARG A 84 16.49 1.97 6.78
N GLY A 85 17.79 2.19 6.62
CA GLY A 85 18.73 1.19 6.15
C GLY A 85 18.77 1.01 4.63
N ILE A 86 18.05 1.83 3.86
CA ILE A 86 18.13 1.76 2.40
C ILE A 86 19.54 2.19 1.96
N ASP A 87 20.15 1.43 1.06
CA ASP A 87 21.49 1.69 0.56
C ASP A 87 21.55 3.02 -0.20
N PHE A 88 22.62 3.79 0.03
CA PHE A 88 22.79 5.13 -0.54
C PHE A 88 22.82 5.14 -2.08
N GLU A 89 23.36 4.11 -2.73
CA GLU A 89 23.41 4.01 -4.19
C GLU A 89 22.00 3.83 -4.76
N ILE A 90 21.13 3.06 -4.09
CA ILE A 90 19.75 2.83 -4.49
C ILE A 90 18.95 4.13 -4.31
N ILE A 91 19.17 4.85 -3.20
CA ILE A 91 18.51 6.14 -2.97
C ILE A 91 18.91 7.14 -4.06
N ASN A 92 20.21 7.31 -4.30
CA ASN A 92 20.72 8.23 -5.32
C ASN A 92 20.19 7.90 -6.71
N TYR A 93 20.23 6.62 -7.10
CA TYR A 93 19.64 6.18 -8.36
C TYR A 93 18.17 6.60 -8.49
N CYS A 94 17.36 6.37 -7.45
CA CYS A 94 15.95 6.74 -7.48
C CYS A 94 15.72 8.25 -7.53
N LEU A 95 16.58 9.06 -6.89
CA LEU A 95 16.52 10.51 -6.93
C LEU A 95 16.95 11.06 -8.31
N GLU A 96 18.03 10.54 -8.89
CA GLU A 96 18.54 10.91 -10.22
C GLU A 96 17.55 10.55 -11.34
N GLN A 97 16.87 9.42 -11.21
CA GLN A 97 15.84 8.99 -12.16
C GLN A 97 14.46 9.60 -11.88
N GLU A 98 14.35 10.50 -10.91
CA GLU A 98 13.10 11.10 -10.43
C GLU A 98 12.02 10.09 -10.04
N LEU A 99 12.41 8.85 -9.73
CA LEU A 99 11.52 7.85 -9.16
C LEU A 99 11.10 8.20 -7.73
N ILE A 100 11.93 8.98 -7.05
CA ILE A 100 11.64 9.56 -5.73
C ILE A 100 11.96 11.06 -5.79
N ILE A 101 11.06 11.87 -5.26
CA ILE A 101 11.30 13.30 -5.05
C ILE A 101 10.97 13.70 -3.62
N GLU A 102 11.52 14.82 -3.19
CA GLU A 102 11.11 15.50 -1.96
C GLU A 102 10.06 16.56 -2.29
N SER A 103 8.95 16.58 -1.54
CA SER A 103 7.88 17.54 -1.79
C SER A 103 7.93 18.74 -0.87
N LEU A 104 7.51 19.91 -1.35
CA LEU A 104 7.24 21.09 -0.54
C LEU A 104 5.75 21.18 -0.18
N PRO A 105 5.39 21.86 0.91
CA PRO A 105 6.27 22.42 1.95
C PRO A 105 6.64 21.42 3.07
N TYR A 106 6.17 20.16 2.98
CA TYR A 106 6.23 19.21 4.10
C TYR A 106 7.41 18.25 4.02
N HIS A 107 8.26 18.34 3.01
CA HIS A 107 9.42 17.46 2.81
C HIS A 107 9.09 15.96 2.86
N ASN A 108 7.93 15.59 2.31
CA ASN A 108 7.53 14.19 2.22
C ASN A 108 8.33 13.46 1.15
N ALA A 109 8.62 12.19 1.37
CA ALA A 109 9.08 11.29 0.31
C ALA A 109 7.91 10.97 -0.63
N VAL A 110 8.08 11.26 -1.92
CA VAL A 110 7.09 10.97 -2.96
C VAL A 110 7.65 9.94 -3.92
N PHE A 111 6.99 8.79 -4.01
CA PHE A 111 7.37 7.66 -4.86
C PHE A 111 6.55 7.71 -6.14
N ILE A 112 7.21 7.86 -7.29
CA ILE A 112 6.58 8.11 -8.58
C ILE A 112 6.61 6.85 -9.45
N GLY A 113 5.52 6.59 -10.13
CA GLY A 113 5.42 5.54 -11.13
C GLY A 113 5.07 6.13 -12.49
N TYR A 114 5.76 5.65 -13.51
CA TYR A 114 5.71 6.17 -14.87
C TYR A 114 5.03 5.20 -15.82
N ASP A 115 4.47 5.74 -16.91
CA ASP A 115 4.06 4.94 -18.04
C ASP A 115 5.23 4.69 -19.02
N GLU A 116 4.93 4.09 -20.16
CA GLU A 116 5.90 3.73 -21.18
C GLU A 116 6.50 4.94 -21.90
N ASN A 117 5.81 6.07 -21.87
CA ASN A 117 6.27 7.34 -22.45
C ASN A 117 7.10 8.14 -21.45
N LYS A 118 7.43 7.56 -20.29
CA LYS A 118 8.09 8.23 -19.17
C LYS A 118 7.28 9.40 -18.62
N GLU A 119 5.95 9.35 -18.72
CA GLU A 119 5.08 10.31 -18.07
C GLU A 119 4.65 9.78 -16.68
N PRO A 120 4.69 10.63 -15.64
CA PRO A 120 4.23 10.23 -14.32
C PRO A 120 2.72 9.97 -14.32
N LYS A 121 2.31 8.79 -13.86
CA LYS A 121 0.90 8.36 -13.79
C LYS A 121 0.48 7.95 -12.39
N TYR A 122 1.42 7.75 -11.50
CA TYR A 122 1.20 7.38 -10.11
C TYR A 122 2.17 8.13 -9.21
N ALA A 123 1.72 8.55 -8.06
CA ALA A 123 2.56 9.04 -6.99
C ALA A 123 1.95 8.71 -5.63
N ALA A 124 2.77 8.15 -4.74
CA ALA A 124 2.43 7.99 -3.33
C ALA A 124 3.37 8.83 -2.48
N TYR A 125 2.85 9.44 -1.44
CA TYR A 125 3.66 10.22 -0.51
C TYR A 125 3.69 9.59 0.88
N ARG A 126 4.80 9.80 1.56
CA ARG A 126 5.00 9.41 2.95
C ARG A 126 5.74 10.50 3.71
N ALA A 127 5.18 10.89 4.86
CA ALA A 127 5.84 11.86 5.74
C ALA A 127 7.18 11.32 6.24
N THR A 128 8.19 12.17 6.19
CA THR A 128 9.56 11.87 6.66
C THR A 128 9.75 12.06 8.15
N ASN A 129 8.81 12.76 8.80
CA ASN A 129 8.80 13.00 10.24
C ASN A 129 8.15 11.82 11.02
N GLN A 130 7.88 12.02 12.31
CA GLN A 130 7.28 10.99 13.16
C GLN A 130 5.78 10.75 12.90
N SER A 131 5.14 11.56 12.05
CA SER A 131 3.75 11.32 11.68
C SER A 131 3.64 10.08 10.78
N ARG A 132 2.48 9.41 10.85
CA ARG A 132 2.19 8.26 10.00
C ARG A 132 1.38 8.65 8.76
N ILE A 133 1.52 9.91 8.33
CA ILE A 133 0.79 10.43 7.18
C ILE A 133 1.37 9.82 5.90
N MET A 134 0.51 9.18 5.15
CA MET A 134 0.82 8.61 3.84
C MET A 134 -0.44 8.55 2.98
N GLY A 135 -0.29 8.51 1.68
CA GLY A 135 -1.41 8.39 0.75
C GLY A 135 -0.97 8.44 -0.70
N ASP A 136 -1.94 8.28 -1.60
CA ASP A 136 -1.73 8.49 -3.02
C ASP A 136 -2.04 9.96 -3.38
N CYS A 137 -1.29 10.53 -4.30
CA CYS A 137 -1.60 11.85 -4.86
C CYS A 137 -2.87 11.78 -5.72
N THR A 138 -3.62 12.87 -5.77
CA THR A 138 -4.84 12.96 -6.59
C THR A 138 -4.54 12.63 -8.05
N GLY A 139 -5.40 11.85 -8.69
CA GLY A 139 -5.23 11.40 -10.08
C GLY A 139 -4.26 10.23 -10.26
N SER A 140 -3.71 9.66 -9.18
CA SER A 140 -2.84 8.49 -9.24
C SER A 140 -3.52 7.27 -9.82
N LYS A 141 -2.87 6.61 -10.78
CA LYS A 141 -3.30 5.36 -11.41
C LYS A 141 -2.45 4.20 -10.91
N LYS A 142 -2.98 3.38 -10.00
CA LYS A 142 -2.23 2.29 -9.32
C LYS A 142 -1.58 1.28 -10.26
N GLN A 143 -2.11 1.07 -11.47
CA GLN A 143 -1.48 0.19 -12.47
C GLN A 143 -0.07 0.63 -12.87
N TYR A 144 0.32 1.86 -12.56
CA TYR A 144 1.66 2.42 -12.77
C TYR A 144 2.43 2.59 -11.47
N SER A 145 2.09 1.88 -10.40
CA SER A 145 2.74 2.01 -9.10
C SER A 145 4.26 2.00 -9.17
N PHE A 146 4.88 2.50 -8.11
CA PHE A 146 6.34 2.54 -7.98
C PHE A 146 6.99 1.18 -8.24
N ARG A 147 8.03 1.16 -9.07
CA ARG A 147 8.73 -0.06 -9.49
C ARG A 147 10.18 0.21 -9.87
N LEU A 148 11.02 -0.80 -9.73
CA LEU A 148 12.34 -0.91 -10.32
C LEU A 148 12.30 -2.12 -11.25
N THR A 149 12.31 -1.90 -12.57
CA THR A 149 12.07 -2.96 -13.53
C THR A 149 13.33 -3.35 -14.28
N ALA A 150 13.57 -4.66 -14.36
CA ALA A 150 14.48 -5.26 -15.32
C ALA A 150 13.68 -5.92 -16.44
N GLU A 151 14.24 -5.92 -17.63
CA GLU A 151 13.59 -6.55 -18.80
C GLU A 151 13.87 -8.05 -18.86
N ASN A 152 12.89 -8.82 -19.34
CA ASN A 152 13.01 -10.25 -19.67
C ASN A 152 13.53 -11.14 -18.52
N THR A 153 13.19 -10.83 -17.29
CA THR A 153 13.62 -11.63 -16.13
C THR A 153 12.87 -12.97 -16.00
N GLY A 154 11.71 -13.08 -16.61
CA GLY A 154 10.79 -14.21 -16.42
C GLY A 154 10.14 -14.26 -15.02
N GLU A 155 10.52 -13.34 -14.13
CA GLU A 155 10.13 -13.29 -12.74
C GLU A 155 9.76 -11.86 -12.31
N VAL A 156 8.81 -11.75 -11.36
CA VAL A 156 8.46 -10.48 -10.71
C VAL A 156 8.37 -10.65 -9.20
N HIS A 157 8.90 -9.68 -8.47
CA HIS A 157 8.83 -9.60 -7.02
C HIS A 157 7.83 -8.52 -6.60
N LEU A 158 6.88 -8.87 -5.74
CA LEU A 158 5.78 -7.99 -5.31
C LEU A 158 5.92 -7.61 -3.84
N PHE A 159 5.72 -6.31 -3.58
CA PHE A 159 5.82 -5.69 -2.25
C PHE A 159 4.56 -4.88 -1.97
N GLU A 160 4.17 -4.72 -0.70
CA GLU A 160 3.03 -3.87 -0.36
C GLU A 160 3.32 -2.39 -0.62
N CYS A 161 4.54 -1.92 -0.33
CA CYS A 161 4.90 -0.52 -0.51
C CYS A 161 6.31 -0.32 -1.12
N ALA A 162 6.60 0.91 -1.53
CA ALA A 162 7.88 1.29 -2.13
C ALA A 162 9.07 1.10 -1.16
N ILE A 163 8.89 1.32 0.14
CA ILE A 163 9.96 1.16 1.12
C ILE A 163 10.38 -0.30 1.26
N ASP A 164 9.45 -1.23 1.24
CA ASP A 164 9.76 -2.67 1.28
C ASP A 164 10.50 -3.11 0.03
N LEU A 165 10.09 -2.61 -1.13
CA LEU A 165 10.78 -2.82 -2.40
C LEU A 165 12.23 -2.33 -2.35
N LEU A 166 12.47 -1.11 -1.88
CA LEU A 166 13.83 -0.54 -1.74
C LEU A 166 14.65 -1.30 -0.70
N SER A 167 14.01 -1.79 0.37
CA SER A 167 14.63 -2.62 1.39
C SER A 167 15.09 -3.96 0.80
N PHE A 168 14.27 -4.58 -0.04
CA PHE A 168 14.65 -5.80 -0.75
C PHE A 168 15.81 -5.56 -1.71
N ALA A 169 15.79 -4.48 -2.49
CA ALA A 169 16.90 -4.11 -3.37
C ALA A 169 18.20 -3.96 -2.58
N THR A 170 18.14 -3.37 -1.37
CA THR A 170 19.28 -3.25 -0.46
C THR A 170 19.75 -4.62 0.04
N LEU A 171 18.84 -5.52 0.41
CA LEU A 171 19.16 -6.89 0.82
C LEU A 171 19.86 -7.65 -0.30
N MET A 172 19.39 -7.51 -1.54
CA MET A 172 20.05 -8.15 -2.70
C MET A 172 21.47 -7.63 -2.87
N LYS A 173 21.69 -6.33 -2.74
CA LYS A 173 23.04 -5.74 -2.78
C LYS A 173 23.94 -6.26 -1.65
N LEU A 174 23.43 -6.38 -0.43
CA LEU A 174 24.17 -6.96 0.71
C LEU A 174 24.54 -8.45 0.49
N GLU A 175 23.80 -9.14 -0.36
CA GLU A 175 24.08 -10.51 -0.79
C GLU A 175 25.01 -10.59 -2.00
N GLY A 176 25.54 -9.46 -2.46
CA GLY A 176 26.41 -9.40 -3.64
C GLY A 176 25.68 -9.56 -4.97
N LYS A 177 24.36 -9.43 -4.98
CA LYS A 177 23.52 -9.48 -6.19
C LYS A 177 23.27 -8.06 -6.71
N ASP A 178 23.23 -7.91 -8.04
CA ASP A 178 22.83 -6.65 -8.65
C ASP A 178 21.30 -6.53 -8.64
N TRP A 179 20.77 -5.64 -7.82
CA TRP A 179 19.35 -5.39 -7.69
C TRP A 179 18.68 -4.92 -8.98
N ARG A 180 19.44 -4.36 -9.93
CA ARG A 180 18.95 -3.93 -11.25
C ARG A 180 18.54 -5.09 -12.16
N GLN A 181 18.91 -6.31 -11.79
CA GLN A 181 18.52 -7.52 -12.52
C GLN A 181 17.18 -8.08 -12.10
N PHE A 182 16.53 -7.48 -11.09
CA PHE A 182 15.24 -7.93 -10.57
C PHE A 182 14.11 -7.02 -11.07
N ASN A 183 12.94 -7.61 -11.30
CA ASN A 183 11.72 -6.87 -11.62
C ASN A 183 10.92 -6.68 -10.31
N LEU A 184 11.10 -5.53 -9.67
CA LEU A 184 10.56 -5.21 -8.36
C LEU A 184 9.35 -4.27 -8.49
N VAL A 185 8.20 -4.62 -7.92
CA VAL A 185 6.95 -3.88 -8.11
C VAL A 185 6.20 -3.72 -6.79
N SER A 186 5.83 -2.47 -6.46
CA SER A 186 4.95 -2.17 -5.34
C SER A 186 3.49 -2.35 -5.74
N LEU A 187 2.66 -2.95 -4.88
CA LEU A 187 1.22 -3.06 -5.07
C LEU A 187 0.45 -1.76 -4.75
N ALA A 188 1.16 -0.72 -4.29
CA ALA A 188 0.57 0.55 -3.87
C ALA A 188 -0.44 0.40 -2.71
N GLY A 189 -0.07 -0.39 -1.71
CA GLY A 189 -0.84 -0.65 -0.51
C GLY A 189 -1.29 -2.10 -0.37
N VAL A 190 -1.97 -2.38 0.74
CA VAL A 190 -2.43 -3.73 1.08
C VAL A 190 -3.46 -4.21 0.06
N TYR A 191 -3.21 -5.37 -0.52
CA TYR A 191 -4.21 -6.05 -1.34
C TYR A 191 -5.28 -6.68 -0.44
N SER A 192 -6.53 -6.26 -0.65
CA SER A 192 -7.68 -6.78 0.10
C SER A 192 -8.47 -7.78 -0.76
N PRO A 193 -8.34 -9.09 -0.51
CA PRO A 193 -9.11 -10.10 -1.22
C PRO A 193 -10.59 -10.03 -0.86
N LYS A 194 -11.44 -10.55 -1.73
CA LYS A 194 -12.86 -10.72 -1.42
C LYS A 194 -13.08 -11.77 -0.33
N GLN A 195 -14.26 -11.77 0.27
CA GLN A 195 -14.66 -12.75 1.28
C GLN A 195 -14.53 -14.17 0.75
N LYS A 196 -14.99 -14.39 -0.49
CA LYS A 196 -14.75 -15.61 -1.26
C LYS A 196 -13.49 -15.39 -2.12
N ILE A 197 -12.42 -16.06 -1.76
CA ILE A 197 -11.08 -15.83 -2.31
C ILE A 197 -11.05 -16.03 -3.84
N GLU A 198 -11.77 -17.01 -4.35
CA GLU A 198 -11.85 -17.34 -5.77
C GLU A 198 -12.45 -16.20 -6.62
N ASP A 199 -13.27 -15.35 -6.01
CA ASP A 199 -13.85 -14.17 -6.66
C ASP A 199 -12.93 -12.93 -6.59
N SER A 200 -11.75 -13.07 -5.99
CA SER A 200 -10.78 -11.99 -5.88
C SER A 200 -10.17 -11.66 -7.23
N LYS A 201 -9.88 -10.38 -7.46
CA LYS A 201 -9.27 -9.92 -8.72
C LYS A 201 -7.77 -9.78 -8.54
N VAL A 202 -7.02 -10.01 -9.62
CA VAL A 202 -5.60 -9.69 -9.65
C VAL A 202 -5.40 -8.19 -9.39
N PRO A 203 -4.44 -7.79 -8.53
CA PRO A 203 -4.11 -6.37 -8.35
C PRO A 203 -3.86 -5.69 -9.69
N VAL A 204 -4.39 -4.48 -9.87
CA VAL A 204 -4.33 -3.77 -11.18
C VAL A 204 -2.90 -3.57 -11.67
N THR A 205 -1.97 -3.34 -10.76
CA THR A 205 -0.53 -3.24 -11.04
C THR A 205 0.02 -4.52 -11.66
N LEU A 206 -0.24 -5.65 -10.99
CA LEU A 206 0.22 -6.95 -11.45
C LEU A 206 -0.48 -7.36 -12.76
N GLY A 207 -1.80 -7.15 -12.85
CA GLY A 207 -2.58 -7.46 -14.05
C GLY A 207 -2.00 -6.77 -15.28
N ARG A 208 -1.75 -5.44 -15.19
CA ARG A 208 -1.12 -4.69 -16.29
C ARG A 208 0.28 -5.22 -16.64
N LEU A 209 1.09 -5.55 -15.63
CA LEU A 209 2.43 -6.07 -15.87
C LEU A 209 2.37 -7.42 -16.63
N LEU A 210 1.52 -8.34 -16.19
CA LEU A 210 1.34 -9.65 -16.82
C LEU A 210 0.72 -9.57 -18.23
N GLU A 211 -0.03 -8.50 -18.50
CA GLU A 211 -0.53 -8.21 -19.86
C GLU A 211 0.60 -7.76 -20.80
N LYS A 212 1.54 -6.98 -20.30
CA LYS A 212 2.64 -6.41 -21.07
C LYS A 212 3.81 -7.37 -21.23
N ASP A 213 4.25 -7.98 -20.15
CA ASP A 213 5.39 -8.90 -20.16
C ASP A 213 4.90 -10.36 -20.12
N LYS A 214 4.83 -10.94 -21.31
CA LYS A 214 4.44 -12.35 -21.49
C LYS A 214 5.57 -13.34 -21.17
N THR A 215 6.75 -12.85 -20.81
CA THR A 215 7.88 -13.71 -20.39
C THR A 215 7.76 -14.15 -18.94
N ILE A 216 7.03 -13.40 -18.11
CA ILE A 216 6.86 -13.72 -16.70
C ILE A 216 6.18 -15.10 -16.54
N ARG A 217 6.83 -15.95 -15.74
CA ARG A 217 6.35 -17.29 -15.34
C ARG A 217 6.30 -17.45 -13.83
N ARG A 218 7.09 -16.65 -13.10
CA ARG A 218 7.24 -16.73 -11.66
C ARG A 218 6.88 -15.42 -10.98
N ILE A 219 6.11 -15.49 -9.91
CA ILE A 219 5.67 -14.37 -9.10
C ILE A 219 6.10 -14.64 -7.67
N VAL A 220 6.95 -13.79 -7.10
CA VAL A 220 7.44 -13.90 -5.73
C VAL A 220 6.76 -12.85 -4.86
N LEU A 221 6.12 -13.29 -3.79
CA LEU A 221 5.31 -12.45 -2.90
C LEU A 221 6.09 -12.15 -1.62
N HIS A 222 6.57 -10.92 -1.47
CA HIS A 222 7.23 -10.40 -0.26
C HIS A 222 6.26 -9.52 0.53
N LEU A 223 5.04 -10.02 0.76
CA LEU A 223 4.00 -9.29 1.46
C LEU A 223 4.19 -9.35 2.99
N ASP A 224 3.58 -8.39 3.69
CA ASP A 224 3.68 -8.27 5.14
C ASP A 224 3.36 -9.58 5.87
N ASN A 225 4.11 -9.86 6.92
CA ASN A 225 3.92 -11.03 7.77
C ASN A 225 2.88 -10.77 8.88
N ASP A 226 1.79 -10.08 8.51
CA ASP A 226 0.62 -9.87 9.37
C ASP A 226 -0.62 -10.54 8.79
N ILE A 227 -1.75 -10.44 9.50
CA ILE A 227 -3.01 -11.10 9.11
C ILE A 227 -3.46 -10.65 7.70
N ALA A 228 -3.29 -9.39 7.36
CA ALA A 228 -3.74 -8.84 6.08
C ALA A 228 -2.84 -9.32 4.93
N GLY A 229 -1.51 -9.24 5.10
CA GLY A 229 -0.54 -9.71 4.12
C GLY A 229 -0.63 -11.23 3.89
N ARG A 230 -0.83 -12.04 4.95
CA ARG A 230 -1.01 -13.50 4.81
C ARG A 230 -2.31 -13.86 4.07
N LYS A 231 -3.40 -13.10 4.30
CA LYS A 231 -4.64 -13.26 3.52
C LYS A 231 -4.45 -12.87 2.06
N ALA A 232 -3.73 -11.79 1.81
CA ALA A 232 -3.40 -11.33 0.46
C ALA A 232 -2.58 -12.39 -0.29
N THR A 233 -1.54 -12.92 0.34
CA THR A 233 -0.70 -14.00 -0.20
C THR A 233 -1.53 -15.22 -0.60
N LYS A 234 -2.34 -15.73 0.33
CA LYS A 234 -3.20 -16.89 0.07
C LYS A 234 -4.14 -16.65 -1.11
N ALA A 235 -4.72 -15.46 -1.20
CA ALA A 235 -5.61 -15.13 -2.30
C ALA A 235 -4.87 -15.07 -3.64
N LEU A 236 -3.69 -14.42 -3.69
CA LEU A 236 -2.88 -14.36 -4.92
C LEU A 236 -2.41 -15.74 -5.35
N GLN A 237 -1.98 -16.59 -4.44
CA GLN A 237 -1.67 -17.99 -4.75
C GLN A 237 -2.89 -18.70 -5.35
N THR A 238 -4.07 -18.59 -4.73
CA THR A 238 -5.30 -19.26 -5.22
C THR A 238 -5.68 -18.83 -6.63
N ILE A 239 -5.60 -17.54 -6.97
CA ILE A 239 -6.08 -17.02 -8.26
C ILE A 239 -5.05 -17.05 -9.37
N LEU A 240 -3.76 -17.27 -9.06
CA LEU A 240 -2.67 -17.19 -10.06
C LEU A 240 -1.95 -18.51 -10.31
N SER A 241 -2.01 -19.49 -9.39
CA SER A 241 -1.22 -20.73 -9.47
C SER A 241 -1.55 -21.63 -10.67
N ASP A 242 -2.71 -21.45 -11.31
CA ASP A 242 -3.03 -22.19 -12.54
C ASP A 242 -2.19 -21.75 -13.74
N LYS A 243 -1.62 -20.54 -13.70
CA LYS A 243 -0.91 -19.92 -14.83
C LYS A 243 0.55 -19.57 -14.55
N TYR A 244 0.88 -19.39 -13.26
CA TYR A 244 2.18 -18.90 -12.80
C TYR A 244 2.68 -19.72 -11.62
N GLU A 245 4.00 -19.86 -11.50
CA GLU A 245 4.61 -20.26 -10.25
C GLU A 245 4.50 -19.11 -9.24
N VAL A 246 3.74 -19.30 -8.17
CA VAL A 246 3.55 -18.27 -7.13
C VAL A 246 4.25 -18.68 -5.86
N VAL A 247 5.33 -18.00 -5.54
CA VAL A 247 6.17 -18.27 -4.38
C VAL A 247 5.83 -17.29 -3.26
N ASP A 248 5.61 -17.81 -2.06
CA ASP A 248 5.47 -17.00 -0.84
C ASP A 248 6.84 -16.87 -0.17
N ASP A 249 7.38 -15.67 -0.14
CA ASP A 249 8.68 -15.35 0.46
C ASP A 249 8.54 -14.12 1.39
N PRO A 250 7.84 -14.29 2.53
CA PRO A 250 7.69 -13.22 3.51
C PRO A 250 9.02 -12.89 4.19
N PRO A 251 9.13 -11.71 4.83
CA PRO A 251 10.31 -11.36 5.62
C PRO A 251 10.56 -12.41 6.72
N GLN A 252 11.81 -12.84 6.87
CA GLN A 252 12.21 -13.86 7.85
C GLN A 252 12.00 -13.39 9.30
N TYR A 253 12.08 -12.10 9.54
CA TYR A 253 11.88 -11.44 10.84
C TYR A 253 11.14 -10.12 10.65
N GLY A 254 10.37 -9.74 11.66
CA GLY A 254 9.61 -8.50 11.66
C GLY A 254 8.28 -8.65 10.93
N LYS A 255 7.63 -7.50 10.73
CA LYS A 255 6.36 -7.42 10.05
C LYS A 255 6.53 -7.33 8.54
N ASP A 256 7.46 -6.52 8.10
CA ASP A 256 7.69 -6.19 6.70
C ASP A 256 9.19 -6.31 6.31
N VAL A 257 9.50 -6.13 5.03
CA VAL A 257 10.87 -6.27 4.51
C VAL A 257 11.78 -5.18 5.08
N ASN A 258 11.25 -3.99 5.38
CA ASN A 258 12.04 -2.93 6.00
C ASN A 258 12.40 -3.25 7.46
N ASP A 259 11.49 -3.83 8.23
CA ASP A 259 11.78 -4.32 9.58
C ASP A 259 12.91 -5.37 9.55
N PHE A 260 12.84 -6.30 8.59
CA PHE A 260 13.88 -7.31 8.40
C PHE A 260 15.24 -6.69 8.08
N LEU A 261 15.29 -5.73 7.13
CA LEU A 261 16.50 -5.02 6.77
C LEU A 261 17.09 -4.26 7.97
N CYS A 262 16.27 -3.46 8.67
CA CYS A 262 16.70 -2.70 9.84
C CYS A 262 17.32 -3.61 10.91
N LYS A 263 16.68 -4.74 11.18
CA LYS A 263 17.18 -5.72 12.14
C LYS A 263 18.50 -6.35 11.71
N ARG A 264 18.65 -6.69 10.42
CA ARG A 264 19.89 -7.24 9.86
C ARG A 264 21.06 -6.25 9.94
N LEU A 265 20.77 -4.95 9.80
CA LEU A 265 21.76 -3.87 9.92
C LEU A 265 21.99 -3.39 11.37
N GLY A 266 21.30 -3.93 12.36
CA GLY A 266 21.39 -3.50 13.75
C GLY A 266 20.81 -2.09 14.00
N ILE A 267 19.94 -1.61 13.10
CA ILE A 267 19.25 -0.34 13.25
C ILE A 267 18.12 -0.55 14.26
N LYS A 268 18.22 0.10 15.43
CA LYS A 268 17.20 0.01 16.48
C LYS A 268 15.87 0.60 16.00
N ASP A 269 14.79 -0.12 16.28
CA ASP A 269 13.44 0.36 16.02
C ASP A 269 13.20 1.70 16.74
N LYS A 270 12.51 2.64 16.07
CA LYS A 270 12.23 3.98 16.62
C LYS A 270 11.39 3.93 17.92
N THR A 271 10.64 2.86 18.13
CA THR A 271 9.90 2.61 19.37
C THR A 271 10.80 2.37 20.58
N GLU A 272 11.97 1.75 20.41
CA GLU A 272 12.93 1.55 21.50
C GLU A 272 13.69 2.82 21.89
N ARG A 273 13.82 3.80 20.97
CA ARG A 273 14.49 5.08 21.24
C ARG A 273 13.70 6.01 22.18
N SER A 274 12.38 5.81 22.33
CA SER A 274 11.53 6.63 23.19
C SER A 274 11.58 6.23 24.67
N PHE A 275 12.09 5.05 25.01
CA PHE A 275 12.23 4.56 26.38
C PHE A 275 13.62 4.75 26.98
N ALA A 276 14.56 5.33 26.23
CA ALA A 276 15.96 5.55 26.65
C ALA A 276 16.29 7.04 26.95
N ARG A 277 15.27 7.85 27.27
CA ARG A 277 15.45 9.24 27.75
C ARG A 277 14.76 9.44 29.09
#